data_5c429b878bc42cd6cc69ee053d2c012d
#
_entry.id   5c429b878bc42cd6cc69ee053d2c012d
#
_cell.length_a   1.000
_cell.length_b   1.000
_cell.length_c   1.000
_cell.angle_alpha   90.00
_cell.angle_beta   90.00
_cell.angle_gamma   90.00
#
_symmetry.space_group_name_H-M   'P 1'
#
loop_
_entity.id
_entity.type
_entity.pdbx_description
1 polymer ?
#
loop_
_entity_poly.entity_id
_entity_poly.type
_entity_poly.pdbx_seq_one_letter_code
_entity_poly.pdbx_strand_id
1 'polypeptide(L)'
;HTGALPLLKSIEAASKQFTQNSLRSGATVVNYPVFNWEIMDVLEYKNNQGSNTNRARFIDYTIGLPDLFLKRVLAKGDWTLFSSEDVPLLLSTYGSPELFEPVYEEYEKDENIRKKVLPAVEIFNKLVKERVGTGRIYIHFIDNVNRQGMFDEQVTQTNLCSEIFLPTKDVKFEGLKQTKDLGTENYDLDDGMVALCILGCVNFGKLDSIDELDSLTNIMVRFLDNLIDVQDYPD
;
A
#
# COMPACT_ATOMS: atom_id res chain seq x y z
N HIS A 1 -11.97 7.32 -20.24
CA HIS A 1 -11.48 6.83 -18.96
C HIS A 1 -12.36 7.38 -17.85
N THR A 2 -12.90 6.51 -17.00
CA THR A 2 -13.87 6.88 -15.94
C THR A 2 -13.23 6.96 -14.55
N GLY A 3 -11.91 7.04 -14.48
CA GLY A 3 -11.14 7.07 -13.23
C GLY A 3 -10.93 5.68 -12.61
N ALA A 4 -10.31 5.63 -11.44
CA ALA A 4 -9.97 4.40 -10.73
C ALA A 4 -11.19 3.75 -10.01
N LEU A 5 -12.24 4.49 -9.73
CA LEU A 5 -13.37 4.01 -8.93
C LEU A 5 -14.02 2.72 -9.45
N PRO A 6 -14.27 2.53 -10.77
CA PRO A 6 -14.85 1.29 -11.28
C PRO A 6 -13.97 0.07 -11.02
N LEU A 7 -12.65 0.22 -11.20
CA LEU A 7 -11.68 -0.83 -10.87
C LEU A 7 -11.67 -1.15 -9.38
N LEU A 8 -11.66 -0.13 -8.53
CA LEU A 8 -11.70 -0.30 -7.07
C LEU A 8 -12.95 -1.03 -6.60
N LYS A 9 -14.10 -0.76 -7.23
CA LYS A 9 -15.33 -1.51 -6.96
C LYS A 9 -15.26 -2.98 -7.37
N SER A 10 -14.58 -3.28 -8.45
CA SER A 10 -14.34 -4.67 -8.88
C SER A 10 -13.43 -5.39 -7.88
N ILE A 11 -12.36 -4.74 -7.41
CA ILE A 11 -11.48 -5.26 -6.37
C ILE A 11 -12.24 -5.45 -5.05
N GLU A 12 -13.08 -4.50 -4.67
CA GLU A 12 -13.94 -4.58 -3.48
C GLU A 12 -14.86 -5.80 -3.54
N ALA A 13 -15.50 -6.05 -4.68
CA ALA A 13 -16.36 -7.19 -4.89
C ALA A 13 -15.58 -8.51 -4.82
N ALA A 14 -14.41 -8.57 -5.47
CA ALA A 14 -13.53 -9.74 -5.44
C ALA A 14 -13.04 -10.04 -4.01
N SER A 15 -12.63 -9.05 -3.24
CA SER A 15 -12.21 -9.22 -1.84
C SER A 15 -13.32 -9.82 -0.97
N LYS A 16 -14.56 -9.45 -1.21
CA LYS A 16 -15.73 -9.95 -0.46
C LYS A 16 -16.16 -11.36 -0.86
N GLN A 17 -15.83 -11.77 -2.07
CA GLN A 17 -16.21 -13.09 -2.58
C GLN A 17 -15.53 -14.21 -1.82
N PHE A 18 -14.30 -13.98 -1.35
CA PHE A 18 -13.49 -14.99 -0.68
C PHE A 18 -13.58 -14.83 0.83
N THR A 19 -14.27 -15.75 1.47
CA THR A 19 -14.39 -15.80 2.94
C THR A 19 -13.90 -17.14 3.45
N GLN A 20 -13.08 -17.15 4.50
CA GLN A 20 -12.65 -18.36 5.17
C GLN A 20 -13.78 -18.86 6.09
N ASN A 21 -14.41 -19.98 5.69
CA ASN A 21 -15.50 -20.63 6.45
C ASN A 21 -16.63 -19.67 6.88
N SER A 22 -16.91 -18.63 6.10
CA SER A 22 -17.89 -17.58 6.42
C SER A 22 -17.61 -16.79 7.72
N LEU A 23 -16.47 -17.03 8.37
CA LEU A 23 -16.10 -16.37 9.62
C LEU A 23 -15.16 -15.19 9.41
N ARG A 24 -14.31 -15.23 8.38
CA ARG A 24 -13.34 -14.19 8.06
C ARG A 24 -13.41 -13.82 6.58
N SER A 25 -13.94 -12.66 6.28
CA SER A 25 -13.94 -12.13 4.92
C SER A 25 -12.57 -11.63 4.50
N GLY A 26 -12.32 -11.64 3.19
CA GLY A 26 -11.18 -10.96 2.62
C GLY A 26 -11.23 -9.46 2.87
N ALA A 27 -10.07 -8.83 3.00
CA ALA A 27 -9.90 -7.39 3.12
C ALA A 27 -8.75 -6.94 2.24
N THR A 28 -8.84 -5.74 1.70
CA THR A 28 -7.87 -5.20 0.75
C THR A 28 -7.53 -3.76 1.11
N VAL A 29 -6.25 -3.43 1.02
CA VAL A 29 -5.76 -2.05 1.03
C VAL A 29 -5.21 -1.69 -0.35
N VAL A 30 -5.41 -0.47 -0.76
CA VAL A 30 -4.83 0.09 -1.99
C VAL A 30 -3.89 1.22 -1.62
N ASN A 31 -2.66 1.13 -2.09
CA ASN A 31 -1.63 2.14 -1.84
C ASN A 31 -1.65 3.18 -2.97
N TYR A 32 -1.71 4.46 -2.60
CA TYR A 32 -1.70 5.59 -3.51
C TYR A 32 -0.57 6.57 -3.19
N PRO A 33 0.21 6.99 -4.18
CA PRO A 33 1.12 8.10 -3.99
C PRO A 33 0.34 9.43 -3.97
N VAL A 34 0.75 10.36 -3.12
CA VAL A 34 0.07 11.67 -2.96
C VAL A 34 0.11 12.54 -4.23
N PHE A 35 0.98 12.22 -5.18
CA PHE A 35 1.04 12.92 -6.47
C PHE A 35 0.06 12.41 -7.52
N ASN A 36 -0.72 11.37 -7.22
CA ASN A 36 -1.67 10.81 -8.17
C ASN A 36 -2.78 11.81 -8.53
N TRP A 37 -3.12 11.88 -9.82
CA TRP A 37 -4.13 12.78 -10.38
C TRP A 37 -5.47 12.74 -9.65
N GLU A 38 -5.89 11.56 -9.19
CA GLU A 38 -7.19 11.31 -8.56
C GLU A 38 -7.16 11.39 -7.03
N ILE A 39 -6.04 11.83 -6.43
CA ILE A 39 -5.86 11.77 -4.97
C ILE A 39 -7.01 12.43 -4.21
N MET A 40 -7.54 13.55 -4.69
CA MET A 40 -8.64 14.26 -4.03
C MET A 40 -9.94 13.46 -4.02
N ASP A 41 -10.19 12.66 -5.05
CA ASP A 41 -11.35 11.77 -5.13
C ASP A 41 -11.13 10.50 -4.30
N VAL A 42 -9.92 9.93 -4.38
CA VAL A 42 -9.51 8.74 -3.61
C VAL A 42 -9.70 8.95 -2.11
N LEU A 43 -9.34 10.12 -1.58
CA LEU A 43 -9.52 10.47 -0.18
C LEU A 43 -10.99 10.40 0.26
N GLU A 44 -11.94 10.60 -0.66
CA GLU A 44 -13.38 10.55 -0.34
C GLU A 44 -14.01 9.16 -0.50
N TYR A 45 -13.34 8.22 -1.16
CA TYR A 45 -13.96 6.92 -1.49
C TYR A 45 -14.37 6.12 -0.25
N LYS A 46 -13.76 6.35 0.89
CA LYS A 46 -14.06 5.67 2.16
C LYS A 46 -15.12 6.38 3.00
N ASN A 47 -15.35 7.66 2.83
CA ASN A 47 -16.22 8.41 3.74
C ASN A 47 -17.69 8.01 3.65
N ASN A 48 -18.47 8.30 4.71
CA ASN A 48 -19.87 7.93 4.81
C ASN A 48 -20.84 8.90 4.12
N GLN A 49 -20.32 9.96 3.54
CA GLN A 49 -21.12 10.95 2.83
C GLN A 49 -21.31 10.56 1.36
N GLY A 50 -22.43 10.98 0.79
CA GLY A 50 -22.73 10.74 -0.62
C GLY A 50 -23.25 9.33 -0.94
N SER A 51 -23.48 9.09 -2.22
CA SER A 51 -24.02 7.83 -2.74
C SER A 51 -22.98 6.72 -2.77
N ASN A 52 -23.43 5.47 -2.56
CA ASN A 52 -22.60 4.28 -2.75
C ASN A 52 -22.06 4.13 -4.17
N THR A 53 -22.69 4.77 -5.16
CA THR A 53 -22.20 4.76 -6.55
C THR A 53 -20.84 5.41 -6.70
N ASN A 54 -20.52 6.40 -5.85
CA ASN A 54 -19.30 7.19 -5.91
C ASN A 54 -18.34 6.85 -4.77
N ARG A 55 -18.46 5.68 -4.15
CA ARG A 55 -17.64 5.25 -3.02
C ARG A 55 -17.18 3.80 -3.20
N ALA A 56 -16.03 3.48 -2.62
CA ALA A 56 -15.52 2.11 -2.45
C ALA A 56 -15.11 1.95 -0.97
N ARG A 57 -16.10 1.77 -0.11
CA ARG A 57 -15.97 1.87 1.36
C ARG A 57 -15.36 0.64 2.02
N PHE A 58 -15.40 -0.50 1.36
CA PHE A 58 -14.93 -1.77 1.92
C PHE A 58 -13.47 -2.08 1.58
N ILE A 59 -12.81 -1.17 0.84
CA ILE A 59 -11.37 -1.14 0.65
C ILE A 59 -10.78 -0.13 1.64
N ASP A 60 -9.62 -0.42 2.19
CA ASP A 60 -8.81 0.52 2.94
C ASP A 60 -7.81 1.21 2.00
N TYR A 61 -7.34 2.38 2.37
CA TYR A 61 -6.44 3.18 1.55
C TYR A 61 -5.21 3.58 2.35
N THR A 62 -4.04 3.47 1.74
CA THR A 62 -2.81 4.01 2.30
C THR A 62 -2.26 5.08 1.36
N ILE A 63 -1.97 6.25 1.90
CA ILE A 63 -1.42 7.37 1.15
C ILE A 63 0.04 7.53 1.51
N GLY A 64 0.90 7.36 0.52
CA GLY A 64 2.33 7.56 0.67
C GLY A 64 2.71 9.03 0.49
N LEU A 65 3.44 9.57 1.46
CA LEU A 65 3.91 10.94 1.50
C LEU A 65 5.44 10.97 1.40
N PRO A 66 6.01 11.49 0.31
CA PRO A 66 7.44 11.76 0.25
C PRO A 66 7.80 13.00 1.06
N ASP A 67 9.06 13.11 1.47
CA ASP A 67 9.59 14.24 2.25
C ASP A 67 9.35 15.57 1.52
N LEU A 68 9.49 15.60 0.19
CA LEU A 68 9.22 16.79 -0.63
C LEU A 68 7.80 17.32 -0.42
N PHE A 69 6.79 16.44 -0.37
CA PHE A 69 5.41 16.86 -0.11
C PHE A 69 5.29 17.57 1.24
N LEU A 70 5.89 17.00 2.28
CA LEU A 70 5.86 17.59 3.62
C LEU A 70 6.62 18.92 3.70
N LYS A 71 7.77 19.02 3.01
CA LYS A 71 8.50 20.30 2.87
C LYS A 71 7.60 21.38 2.26
N ARG A 72 6.84 21.03 1.20
CA ARG A 72 5.91 21.96 0.54
C ARG A 72 4.70 22.31 1.40
N VAL A 73 4.15 21.37 2.17
CA VAL A 73 3.09 21.66 3.15
C VAL A 73 3.57 22.71 4.17
N LEU A 74 4.76 22.52 4.74
CA LEU A 74 5.35 23.45 5.71
C LEU A 74 5.65 24.81 5.11
N ALA A 75 6.13 24.84 3.88
CA ALA A 75 6.41 26.07 3.13
C ALA A 75 5.14 26.75 2.57
N LYS A 76 3.95 26.12 2.70
CA LYS A 76 2.69 26.55 2.08
C LYS A 76 2.79 26.68 0.57
N GLY A 77 3.59 25.81 -0.05
CA GLY A 77 3.80 25.75 -1.49
C GLY A 77 2.75 24.89 -2.20
N ASP A 78 2.89 24.84 -3.50
CA ASP A 78 2.02 24.06 -4.38
C ASP A 78 2.51 22.61 -4.52
N TRP A 79 1.57 21.74 -4.83
CA TRP A 79 1.81 20.33 -5.16
C TRP A 79 1.16 19.98 -6.48
N THR A 80 1.91 19.35 -7.36
CA THR A 80 1.45 18.99 -8.70
C THR A 80 1.01 17.53 -8.72
N LEU A 81 -0.17 17.30 -9.26
CA LEU A 81 -0.76 15.98 -9.47
C LEU A 81 -0.56 15.55 -10.90
N PHE A 82 -0.19 14.30 -11.08
CA PHE A 82 0.11 13.69 -12.37
C PHE A 82 -0.68 12.40 -12.59
N SER A 83 -0.92 12.06 -13.86
CA SER A 83 -1.27 10.69 -14.24
C SER A 83 -0.02 9.82 -14.19
N SER A 84 -0.10 8.65 -13.56
CA SER A 84 1.04 7.74 -13.46
C SER A 84 1.55 7.27 -14.84
N GLU A 85 0.69 7.26 -15.85
CA GLU A 85 1.08 6.93 -17.24
C GLU A 85 2.00 7.99 -17.86
N ASP A 86 1.78 9.26 -17.50
CA ASP A 86 2.54 10.38 -18.05
C ASP A 86 3.91 10.57 -17.34
N VAL A 87 4.07 9.99 -16.14
CA VAL A 87 5.25 10.18 -15.28
C VAL A 87 5.80 8.84 -14.73
N PRO A 88 6.18 7.89 -15.58
CA PRO A 88 6.60 6.54 -15.13
C PRO A 88 7.80 6.55 -14.20
N LEU A 89 8.72 7.51 -14.33
CA LEU A 89 9.89 7.60 -13.47
C LEU A 89 9.57 8.00 -12.04
N LEU A 90 8.43 8.65 -11.77
CA LEU A 90 8.05 8.98 -10.40
C LEU A 90 7.74 7.74 -9.56
N LEU A 91 7.17 6.70 -10.16
CA LEU A 91 6.91 5.44 -9.44
C LEU A 91 8.21 4.67 -9.16
N SER A 92 9.14 4.65 -10.11
CA SER A 92 10.42 3.94 -9.94
C SER A 92 11.39 4.65 -8.98
N THR A 93 11.21 5.95 -8.74
CA THR A 93 12.03 6.73 -7.79
C THR A 93 11.33 6.97 -6.44
N TYR A 94 10.07 6.53 -6.32
CA TYR A 94 9.23 6.77 -5.15
C TYR A 94 9.78 6.10 -3.90
N GLY A 95 10.05 6.89 -2.85
CA GLY A 95 10.67 6.43 -1.61
C GLY A 95 12.20 6.58 -1.58
N SER A 96 12.77 7.22 -2.60
CA SER A 96 14.18 7.61 -2.67
C SER A 96 14.25 9.12 -2.92
N PRO A 97 14.32 9.94 -1.87
CA PRO A 97 14.19 11.40 -2.02
C PRO A 97 15.25 11.99 -2.95
N GLU A 98 16.48 11.45 -2.95
CA GLU A 98 17.59 11.90 -3.80
C GLU A 98 17.28 11.73 -5.30
N LEU A 99 16.48 10.72 -5.64
CA LEU A 99 16.07 10.44 -7.02
C LEU A 99 14.70 11.06 -7.34
N PHE A 100 13.77 11.00 -6.39
CA PHE A 100 12.39 11.44 -6.58
C PHE A 100 12.26 12.97 -6.73
N GLU A 101 12.90 13.74 -5.82
CA GLU A 101 12.76 15.19 -5.81
C GLU A 101 13.18 15.83 -7.16
N PRO A 102 14.37 15.53 -7.74
CA PRO A 102 14.77 16.08 -9.04
C PRO A 102 13.83 15.68 -10.19
N VAL A 103 13.42 14.42 -10.23
CA VAL A 103 12.51 13.90 -11.29
C VAL A 103 11.13 14.56 -11.18
N TYR A 104 10.62 14.71 -9.96
CA TYR A 104 9.34 15.39 -9.73
C TYR A 104 9.36 16.84 -10.20
N GLU A 105 10.41 17.58 -9.86
CA GLU A 105 10.57 18.99 -10.27
C GLU A 105 10.83 19.15 -11.78
N GLU A 106 11.41 18.17 -12.44
CA GLU A 106 11.55 18.15 -13.88
C GLU A 106 10.18 17.99 -14.56
N TYR A 107 9.37 17.04 -14.11
CA TYR A 107 8.01 16.87 -14.63
C TYR A 107 7.12 18.08 -14.35
N GLU A 108 7.32 18.78 -13.26
CA GLU A 108 6.60 20.02 -13.00
C GLU A 108 6.87 21.12 -14.04
N LYS A 109 8.07 21.16 -14.61
CA LYS A 109 8.50 22.14 -15.61
C LYS A 109 8.08 21.77 -17.03
N ASP A 110 7.84 20.47 -17.30
CA ASP A 110 7.49 20.01 -18.65
C ASP A 110 6.06 20.43 -19.01
N GLU A 111 5.93 21.34 -19.97
CA GLU A 111 4.63 21.87 -20.45
C GLU A 111 3.82 20.86 -21.25
N ASN A 112 4.43 19.78 -21.73
CA ASN A 112 3.76 18.75 -22.51
C ASN A 112 3.02 17.73 -21.65
N ILE A 113 3.31 17.68 -20.37
CA ILE A 113 2.69 16.74 -19.42
C ILE A 113 1.42 17.35 -18.85
N ARG A 114 0.35 16.57 -18.90
CA ARG A 114 -0.91 16.95 -18.26
C ARG A 114 -0.77 16.93 -16.74
N LYS A 115 -1.03 18.07 -16.10
CA LYS A 115 -0.86 18.24 -14.67
C LYS A 115 -1.96 19.10 -14.05
N LYS A 116 -2.17 18.91 -12.76
CA LYS A 116 -3.08 19.71 -11.95
C LYS A 116 -2.33 20.20 -10.72
N VAL A 117 -2.32 21.50 -10.48
CA VAL A 117 -1.62 22.11 -9.36
C VAL A 117 -2.60 22.50 -8.27
N LEU A 118 -2.32 22.12 -7.04
CA LEU A 118 -3.10 22.44 -5.84
C LEU A 118 -2.15 22.89 -4.72
N PRO A 119 -2.61 23.72 -3.79
CA PRO A 119 -1.86 23.99 -2.56
C PRO A 119 -1.62 22.68 -1.79
N ALA A 120 -0.37 22.37 -1.45
CA ALA A 120 -0.02 21.13 -0.73
C ALA A 120 -0.79 21.02 0.60
N VAL A 121 -1.00 22.17 1.28
CA VAL A 121 -1.75 22.22 2.53
C VAL A 121 -3.23 21.83 2.37
N GLU A 122 -3.83 22.07 1.21
CA GLU A 122 -5.22 21.69 0.93
C GLU A 122 -5.36 20.17 0.88
N ILE A 123 -4.45 19.51 0.16
CA ILE A 123 -4.41 18.03 0.06
C ILE A 123 -4.17 17.43 1.46
N PHE A 124 -3.22 17.98 2.21
CA PHE A 124 -2.88 17.50 3.55
C PHE A 124 -4.06 17.65 4.52
N ASN A 125 -4.73 18.80 4.53
CA ASN A 125 -5.89 19.01 5.37
C ASN A 125 -7.05 18.07 5.04
N LYS A 126 -7.29 17.82 3.74
CA LYS A 126 -8.29 16.85 3.30
C LYS A 126 -7.92 15.44 3.76
N LEU A 127 -6.68 15.02 3.58
CA LEU A 127 -6.18 13.73 4.03
C LEU A 127 -6.40 13.53 5.54
N VAL A 128 -6.01 14.50 6.36
CA VAL A 128 -6.18 14.43 7.82
C VAL A 128 -7.67 14.39 8.20
N LYS A 129 -8.50 15.21 7.56
CA LYS A 129 -9.96 15.24 7.79
C LYS A 129 -10.60 13.87 7.51
N GLU A 130 -10.31 13.30 6.35
CA GLU A 130 -10.88 12.01 5.95
C GLU A 130 -10.33 10.85 6.80
N ARG A 131 -9.05 10.91 7.20
CA ARG A 131 -8.47 9.96 8.15
C ARG A 131 -9.18 9.99 9.50
N VAL A 132 -9.40 11.17 10.06
CA VAL A 132 -10.11 11.33 11.34
C VAL A 132 -11.56 10.88 11.21
N GLY A 133 -12.22 11.21 10.10
CA GLY A 133 -13.63 10.88 9.86
C GLY A 133 -13.89 9.40 9.60
N THR A 134 -12.94 8.67 9.02
CA THR A 134 -13.11 7.26 8.63
C THR A 134 -12.31 6.27 9.50
N GLY A 135 -11.20 6.71 10.09
CA GLY A 135 -10.26 5.86 10.81
C GLY A 135 -9.51 4.84 9.94
N ARG A 136 -9.72 4.83 8.62
CA ARG A 136 -9.27 3.78 7.70
C ARG A 136 -8.53 4.30 6.47
N ILE A 137 -8.07 5.53 6.50
CA ILE A 137 -7.08 6.07 5.57
C ILE A 137 -5.75 6.09 6.30
N TYR A 138 -4.83 5.25 5.88
CA TYR A 138 -3.50 5.17 6.46
C TYR A 138 -2.56 6.15 5.78
N ILE A 139 -1.54 6.59 6.51
CA ILE A 139 -0.50 7.49 6.01
C ILE A 139 0.83 6.82 6.27
N HIS A 140 1.66 6.71 5.24
CA HIS A 140 3.04 6.30 5.43
C HIS A 140 4.02 7.34 4.85
N PHE A 141 5.11 7.55 5.56
CA PHE A 141 6.20 8.43 5.15
C PHE A 141 7.21 7.59 4.38
N ILE A 142 7.01 7.50 3.07
CA ILE A 142 7.68 6.52 2.23
C ILE A 142 9.21 6.64 2.25
N ASP A 143 9.73 7.85 2.30
CA ASP A 143 11.18 8.09 2.35
C ASP A 143 11.77 7.62 3.70
N ASN A 144 11.03 7.80 4.79
CA ASN A 144 11.44 7.29 6.10
C ASN A 144 11.37 5.77 6.17
N VAL A 145 10.38 5.14 5.54
CA VAL A 145 10.28 3.68 5.43
C VAL A 145 11.55 3.11 4.80
N ASN A 146 11.99 3.67 3.67
CA ASN A 146 13.18 3.19 2.98
C ASN A 146 14.49 3.58 3.70
N ARG A 147 14.54 4.76 4.31
CA ARG A 147 15.73 5.22 5.07
C ARG A 147 15.99 4.41 6.34
N GLN A 148 14.93 3.93 6.99
CA GLN A 148 14.99 3.15 8.22
C GLN A 148 14.84 1.65 7.99
N GLY A 149 14.54 1.24 6.76
CA GLY A 149 14.37 -0.15 6.37
C GLY A 149 15.67 -0.94 6.51
N MET A 150 15.53 -2.26 6.64
CA MET A 150 16.65 -3.21 6.71
C MET A 150 16.95 -3.87 5.35
N PHE A 151 16.17 -3.52 4.32
CA PHE A 151 16.24 -4.12 2.99
C PHE A 151 17.00 -3.20 2.05
N ASP A 152 17.75 -3.78 1.12
CA ASP A 152 18.39 -3.06 0.03
C ASP A 152 17.38 -2.71 -1.08
N GLU A 153 16.32 -3.52 -1.20
CA GLU A 153 15.24 -3.31 -2.14
C GLU A 153 14.30 -2.19 -1.67
N GLN A 154 13.85 -1.40 -2.63
CA GLN A 154 12.94 -0.30 -2.37
C GLN A 154 11.54 -0.81 -1.98
N VAL A 155 11.03 -0.33 -0.86
CA VAL A 155 9.66 -0.56 -0.41
C VAL A 155 8.76 0.57 -0.91
N THR A 156 7.73 0.26 -1.67
CA THR A 156 6.79 1.25 -2.24
C THR A 156 5.38 1.15 -1.68
N GLN A 157 5.08 0.08 -0.98
CA GLN A 157 3.75 -0.20 -0.44
C GLN A 157 3.83 -0.87 0.92
N THR A 158 2.70 -0.96 1.58
CA THR A 158 2.58 -1.56 2.93
C THR A 158 1.54 -2.68 2.90
N ASN A 159 1.51 -3.50 3.95
CA ASN A 159 0.47 -4.50 4.18
C ASN A 159 -0.89 -3.86 4.47
N LEU A 160 -1.92 -4.70 4.66
CA LEU A 160 -3.32 -4.29 4.88
C LEU A 160 -3.51 -3.26 5.99
N CYS A 161 -2.85 -3.44 7.12
CA CYS A 161 -3.02 -2.56 8.30
C CYS A 161 -1.96 -1.46 8.41
N SER A 162 -1.04 -1.37 7.44
CA SER A 162 0.04 -0.37 7.36
C SER A 162 1.06 -0.41 8.51
N GLU A 163 1.27 -1.57 9.10
CA GLU A 163 2.27 -1.76 10.18
C GLU A 163 3.54 -2.48 9.71
N ILE A 164 3.54 -3.08 8.51
CA ILE A 164 4.66 -3.85 7.96
C ILE A 164 5.03 -3.35 6.59
N PHE A 165 6.32 -3.17 6.38
CA PHE A 165 6.92 -2.64 5.16
C PHE A 165 7.95 -3.64 4.65
N LEU A 166 7.55 -4.44 3.67
CA LEU A 166 8.39 -5.43 3.02
C LEU A 166 8.53 -5.10 1.53
N PRO A 167 9.70 -5.36 0.93
CA PRO A 167 9.85 -5.21 -0.50
C PRO A 167 8.97 -6.22 -1.23
N THR A 168 8.48 -5.80 -2.38
CA THR A 168 7.76 -6.65 -3.34
C THR A 168 8.35 -6.42 -4.72
N LYS A 169 8.30 -7.44 -5.57
CA LYS A 169 8.82 -7.36 -6.93
C LYS A 169 7.81 -7.95 -7.89
N ASP A 170 7.63 -7.30 -9.02
CA ASP A 170 6.73 -7.79 -10.05
C ASP A 170 7.16 -9.16 -10.55
N VAL A 171 6.17 -10.03 -10.71
CA VAL A 171 6.34 -11.33 -11.35
C VAL A 171 6.43 -11.13 -12.85
N LYS A 172 7.51 -11.59 -13.47
CA LYS A 172 7.63 -11.60 -14.92
C LYS A 172 7.07 -12.91 -15.46
N PHE A 173 6.02 -12.83 -16.25
CA PHE A 173 5.51 -13.99 -16.98
C PHE A 173 6.33 -14.17 -18.26
N GLU A 174 7.35 -15.01 -18.20
CA GLU A 174 8.10 -15.45 -19.39
C GLU A 174 7.44 -16.65 -20.09
N GLY A 175 6.14 -16.57 -20.30
CA GLY A 175 5.37 -17.55 -21.06
C GLY A 175 4.90 -18.75 -20.24
N LEU A 176 3.78 -19.34 -20.70
CA LEU A 176 3.21 -20.58 -20.18
C LEU A 176 4.10 -21.76 -20.63
N LYS A 177 4.89 -22.35 -19.75
CA LYS A 177 5.45 -23.68 -19.98
C LYS A 177 4.40 -24.72 -19.60
N GLN A 178 3.75 -25.30 -20.60
CA GLN A 178 2.94 -26.52 -20.38
C GLN A 178 3.85 -27.67 -19.99
N THR A 179 3.84 -28.07 -18.73
CA THR A 179 4.40 -29.35 -18.32
C THR A 179 3.36 -30.46 -18.60
N LYS A 180 3.75 -31.49 -19.35
CA LYS A 180 2.87 -32.55 -19.82
C LYS A 180 2.41 -33.53 -18.72
N ASP A 181 2.87 -33.41 -17.52
CA ASP A 181 2.55 -34.30 -16.43
C ASP A 181 1.44 -33.75 -15.54
N LEU A 182 0.29 -34.40 -15.59
CA LEU A 182 -0.87 -34.27 -14.70
C LEU A 182 -1.76 -33.03 -14.80
N GLY A 183 -1.70 -32.26 -15.89
CA GLY A 183 -2.67 -31.19 -16.12
C GLY A 183 -2.55 -29.97 -15.18
N THR A 184 -1.48 -29.85 -14.43
CA THR A 184 -1.11 -28.68 -13.69
C THR A 184 -0.18 -27.81 -14.52
N GLU A 185 -0.62 -26.61 -14.86
CA GLU A 185 0.22 -25.58 -15.46
C GLU A 185 1.12 -25.03 -14.35
N ASN A 186 2.37 -25.46 -14.28
CA ASN A 186 3.37 -24.80 -13.43
C ASN A 186 3.80 -23.52 -14.15
N TYR A 187 3.49 -22.40 -13.56
CA TYR A 187 4.03 -21.10 -13.96
C TYR A 187 5.44 -21.00 -13.37
N ASP A 188 6.45 -20.96 -14.22
CA ASP A 188 7.78 -20.55 -13.80
C ASP A 188 7.71 -19.05 -13.52
N LEU A 189 7.51 -18.69 -12.25
CA LEU A 189 7.46 -17.30 -11.76
C LEU A 189 8.89 -16.84 -11.48
N ASP A 190 9.67 -16.62 -12.56
CA ASP A 190 11.02 -16.09 -12.41
C ASP A 190 10.98 -14.65 -11.91
N ASP A 191 11.72 -14.40 -10.82
CA ASP A 191 12.05 -13.08 -10.28
C ASP A 191 10.97 -12.28 -9.53
N GLY A 192 9.78 -12.80 -9.29
CA GLY A 192 8.76 -12.13 -8.46
C GLY A 192 9.02 -12.26 -6.95
N MET A 193 8.56 -11.28 -6.18
CA MET A 193 8.60 -11.32 -4.72
C MET A 193 7.25 -10.92 -4.14
N VAL A 194 6.61 -11.84 -3.44
CA VAL A 194 5.36 -11.61 -2.71
C VAL A 194 5.66 -11.54 -1.22
N ALA A 195 5.31 -10.42 -0.60
CA ALA A 195 5.46 -10.28 0.85
C ALA A 195 4.33 -11.03 1.57
N LEU A 196 4.68 -11.82 2.58
CA LEU A 196 3.75 -12.57 3.40
C LEU A 196 3.97 -12.25 4.87
N CYS A 197 2.87 -12.17 5.64
CA CYS A 197 2.92 -11.92 7.08
C CYS A 197 2.23 -13.04 7.85
N ILE A 198 2.91 -13.61 8.83
CA ILE A 198 2.33 -14.52 9.83
C ILE A 198 2.17 -13.76 11.13
N LEU A 199 0.96 -13.75 11.67
CA LEU A 199 0.60 -12.90 12.80
C LEU A 199 0.25 -13.73 14.03
N GLY A 200 0.66 -13.24 15.19
CA GLY A 200 0.28 -13.75 16.50
C GLY A 200 0.13 -12.61 17.51
N CYS A 201 -0.52 -12.88 18.64
CA CYS A 201 -0.62 -11.90 19.69
C CYS A 201 -0.58 -12.56 21.08
N VAL A 202 -0.02 -11.85 22.05
CA VAL A 202 -0.09 -12.21 23.46
C VAL A 202 -1.28 -11.51 24.09
N ASN A 203 -2.14 -12.28 24.79
CA ASN A 203 -3.29 -11.71 25.50
C ASN A 203 -2.85 -11.15 26.85
N PHE A 204 -2.54 -9.86 26.90
CA PHE A 204 -2.14 -9.18 28.14
C PHE A 204 -3.13 -9.31 29.30
N GLY A 205 -4.43 -9.42 29.02
CA GLY A 205 -5.45 -9.58 30.05
C GLY A 205 -5.48 -10.97 30.70
N LYS A 206 -4.61 -11.89 30.27
CA LYS A 206 -4.49 -13.26 30.81
C LYS A 206 -3.12 -13.52 31.44
N LEU A 207 -2.26 -12.53 31.54
CA LEU A 207 -1.00 -12.63 32.24
C LEU A 207 -1.24 -12.55 33.75
N ASP A 208 -0.61 -13.44 34.50
CA ASP A 208 -0.62 -13.38 35.99
C ASP A 208 0.35 -12.29 36.49
N SER A 209 1.43 -12.05 35.72
CA SER A 209 2.38 -10.97 35.99
C SER A 209 3.00 -10.45 34.71
N ILE A 210 3.56 -9.24 34.76
CA ILE A 210 4.29 -8.66 33.62
C ILE A 210 5.59 -9.44 33.31
N ASP A 211 6.14 -10.15 34.31
CA ASP A 211 7.39 -10.91 34.15
C ASP A 211 7.23 -12.11 33.19
N GLU A 212 5.99 -12.58 33.00
CA GLU A 212 5.69 -13.64 32.05
C GLU A 212 5.80 -13.17 30.57
N LEU A 213 5.71 -11.86 30.32
CA LEU A 213 5.65 -11.31 28.98
C LEU A 213 6.89 -11.67 28.16
N ASP A 214 8.07 -11.63 28.77
CA ASP A 214 9.33 -11.93 28.09
C ASP A 214 9.37 -13.37 27.59
N SER A 215 9.03 -14.33 28.47
CA SER A 215 9.00 -15.75 28.12
C SER A 215 7.94 -16.07 27.05
N LEU A 216 6.74 -15.50 27.17
CA LEU A 216 5.65 -15.70 26.21
C LEU A 216 5.96 -15.07 24.85
N THR A 217 6.60 -13.91 24.84
CA THR A 217 7.04 -13.26 23.59
C THR A 217 8.09 -14.12 22.88
N ASN A 218 9.07 -14.65 23.62
CA ASN A 218 10.07 -15.56 23.06
C ASN A 218 9.44 -16.82 22.46
N ILE A 219 8.47 -17.42 23.13
CA ILE A 219 7.74 -18.59 22.61
C ILE A 219 6.95 -18.21 21.37
N MET A 220 6.25 -17.07 21.39
CA MET A 220 5.44 -16.62 20.27
C MET A 220 6.30 -16.36 19.02
N VAL A 221 7.44 -15.67 19.17
CA VAL A 221 8.34 -15.39 18.03
C VAL A 221 8.87 -16.70 17.43
N ARG A 222 9.33 -17.64 18.26
CA ARG A 222 9.79 -18.96 17.80
C ARG A 222 8.68 -19.77 17.12
N PHE A 223 7.47 -19.67 17.64
CA PHE A 223 6.31 -20.35 17.05
C PHE A 223 5.99 -19.79 15.67
N LEU A 224 5.98 -18.45 15.50
CA LEU A 224 5.75 -17.81 14.23
C LEU A 224 6.86 -18.10 13.22
N ASP A 225 8.11 -18.09 13.66
CA ASP A 225 9.26 -18.43 12.84
C ASP A 225 9.17 -19.87 12.31
N ASN A 226 8.90 -20.84 13.19
CA ASN A 226 8.70 -22.23 12.78
C ASN A 226 7.48 -22.41 11.85
N LEU A 227 6.44 -21.60 11.97
CA LEU A 227 5.29 -21.66 11.06
C LEU A 227 5.67 -21.28 9.62
N ILE A 228 6.63 -20.37 9.43
CA ILE A 228 7.12 -20.00 8.11
C ILE A 228 7.72 -21.23 7.39
N ASP A 229 8.43 -22.07 8.16
CA ASP A 229 9.11 -23.25 7.59
C ASP A 229 8.19 -24.45 7.30
N VAL A 230 7.08 -24.56 8.04
CA VAL A 230 6.21 -25.76 7.96
C VAL A 230 4.88 -25.53 7.24
N GLN A 231 4.61 -24.30 6.88
CA GLN A 231 3.37 -23.92 6.22
C GLN A 231 3.49 -24.09 4.70
N ASP A 232 2.51 -24.73 4.08
CA ASP A 232 2.41 -24.78 2.63
C ASP A 232 1.92 -23.44 2.09
N TYR A 233 2.65 -22.89 1.14
CA TYR A 233 2.27 -21.67 0.44
C TYR A 233 1.71 -22.01 -0.93
N PRO A 234 0.68 -21.29 -1.41
CA PRO A 234 0.21 -21.47 -2.77
C PRO A 234 1.30 -21.05 -3.76
N ASP A 235 1.53 -21.88 -4.77
CA ASP A 235 2.43 -21.62 -5.91
C ASP A 235 1.93 -20.44 -6.77
#